data_f853837ed366e45d169467e695465692
#
_entry.id   f853837ed366e45d169467e695465692
#
_cell.length_a   1.000
_cell.length_b   1.000
_cell.length_c   1.000
_cell.angle_alpha   90.00
_cell.angle_beta   90.00
_cell.angle_gamma   90.00
#
_symmetry.space_group_name_H-M   'P 1'
#
loop_
_entity.id
_entity.type
_entity.pdbx_description
1 polymer ?
#
loop_
_entity_poly.entity_id
_entity_poly.type
_entity_poly.pdbx_seq_one_letter_code
_entity_poly.pdbx_strand_id
1 'polypeptide(L)'
;MKTLAILITLMGVNAWANTTNLTTVVTNDENEQLVADSFERTLYVFDVDQGSNTSKCVADCAEVWPPYIVTAAEAATLQAPLGTVIRANKKLQLTYNGRPLYTYILDRQKGDDHGDGLGGVWHYIELK
;
A
#
# COMPACT_ATOMS: atom_id res chain seq x y z
N MET A 1 -18.59 22.88 35.75
CA MET A 1 -18.30 22.46 35.34
C MET A 1 -17.98 21.66 34.83
N LYS A 2 -18.01 21.63 34.83
CA LYS A 2 -17.57 20.94 34.41
C LYS A 2 -17.52 20.36 33.41
N THR A 3 -17.57 20.49 33.21
CA THR A 3 -17.34 19.81 32.41
C THR A 3 -16.92 19.85 31.40
N LEU A 4 -16.74 20.13 31.25
CA LEU A 4 -16.26 19.97 30.30
C LEU A 4 -15.66 19.37 29.61
N ALA A 5 -15.42 19.31 29.78
CA ALA A 5 -14.54 18.92 29.25
C ALA A 5 -14.57 17.99 28.61
N ILE A 6 -14.75 17.75 28.72
CA ILE A 6 -14.82 16.76 28.29
C ILE A 6 -14.92 16.70 27.09
N LEU A 7 -15.25 17.20 26.80
CA LEU A 7 -15.39 17.14 25.71
C LEU A 7 -14.39 17.00 25.00
N ILE A 8 -13.75 17.29 25.33
CA ILE A 8 -12.83 17.26 24.83
C ILE A 8 -12.38 16.35 24.23
N THR A 9 -12.12 16.29 24.30
CA THR A 9 -11.64 15.39 24.02
C THR A 9 -11.93 14.76 23.09
N LEU A 10 -12.41 14.66 23.13
CA LEU A 10 -13.00 13.91 22.33
C LEU A 10 -12.72 14.24 21.04
N MET A 11 -12.55 15.28 20.72
CA MET A 11 -12.44 15.65 19.47
C MET A 11 -11.24 15.23 18.88
N GLY A 12 -10.21 15.35 19.47
CA GLY A 12 -8.98 14.87 18.96
C GLY A 12 -9.10 13.44 18.58
N VAL A 13 -9.83 12.76 19.34
CA VAL A 13 -10.09 11.38 19.10
C VAL A 13 -10.78 11.17 17.78
N ASN A 14 -11.73 12.02 17.47
CA ASN A 14 -12.43 11.90 16.22
C ASN A 14 -11.52 12.10 15.02
N ALA A 15 -10.56 12.97 15.15
CA ALA A 15 -9.59 13.16 14.09
C ALA A 15 -8.80 11.89 13.85
N TRP A 16 -8.50 11.15 14.89
CA TRP A 16 -7.80 9.90 14.72
C TRP A 16 -8.68 8.86 14.07
N ALA A 17 -9.93 8.83 14.44
CA ALA A 17 -10.85 7.86 13.89
C ALA A 17 -11.00 8.02 12.38
N ASN A 18 -10.66 9.19 11.85
CA ASN A 18 -10.75 9.43 10.41
C ASN A 18 -9.50 9.05 9.65
N THR A 19 -8.47 8.59 10.36
CA THR A 19 -7.23 8.17 9.70
C THR A 19 -7.47 6.85 8.97
N THR A 20 -7.08 6.80 7.72
CA THR A 20 -7.25 5.61 6.91
C THR A 20 -5.97 4.79 6.95
N ASN A 21 -6.11 3.52 7.26
CA ASN A 21 -4.99 2.60 7.26
C ASN A 21 -4.98 1.84 5.94
N LEU A 22 -4.16 2.29 5.02
CA LEU A 22 -4.06 1.69 3.69
C LEU A 22 -3.11 0.51 3.65
N THR A 23 -2.21 0.42 4.60
CA THR A 23 -1.28 -0.69 4.66
C THR A 23 -1.31 -1.32 6.04
N THR A 24 -0.93 -2.59 6.08
CA THR A 24 -0.78 -3.33 7.32
C THR A 24 0.47 -4.20 7.20
N VAL A 25 0.70 -5.03 8.19
CA VAL A 25 1.86 -5.92 8.22
C VAL A 25 1.37 -7.35 8.33
N VAL A 26 1.93 -8.23 7.51
CA VAL A 26 1.64 -9.66 7.59
C VAL A 26 2.95 -10.41 7.77
N THR A 27 2.86 -11.63 8.27
CA THR A 27 4.04 -12.48 8.48
C THR A 27 3.97 -13.64 7.50
N ASN A 28 5.05 -13.90 6.77
CA ASN A 28 5.09 -15.02 5.83
C ASN A 28 5.56 -16.30 6.54
N ASP A 29 5.67 -17.38 5.78
CA ASP A 29 6.05 -18.68 6.33
C ASP A 29 7.47 -18.69 6.88
N GLU A 30 8.30 -17.76 6.47
CA GLU A 30 9.67 -17.65 6.94
C GLU A 30 9.80 -16.71 8.12
N ASN A 31 8.66 -16.30 8.68
CA ASN A 31 8.59 -15.42 9.84
C ASN A 31 9.10 -14.01 9.56
N GLU A 32 9.02 -13.58 8.30
CA GLU A 32 9.39 -12.22 7.91
C GLU A 32 8.15 -11.35 7.92
N GLN A 33 8.32 -10.08 8.29
CA GLN A 33 7.21 -9.14 8.32
C GLN A 33 7.20 -8.35 7.03
N LEU A 34 6.07 -8.40 6.33
CA LEU A 34 5.91 -7.82 5.01
C LEU A 34 4.83 -6.74 5.03
N VAL A 35 5.04 -5.72 4.20
CA VAL A 35 4.00 -4.71 3.99
C VAL A 35 2.88 -5.32 3.15
N ALA A 36 1.66 -5.11 3.58
CA ALA A 36 0.47 -5.63 2.91
C ALA A 36 -0.60 -4.54 2.83
N ASP A 37 -1.63 -4.78 2.01
CA ASP A 37 -2.75 -3.84 1.91
C ASP A 37 -3.73 -4.07 3.08
N SER A 38 -4.82 -3.31 3.09
CA SER A 38 -5.79 -3.38 4.18
C SER A 38 -6.56 -4.71 4.21
N PHE A 39 -6.47 -5.50 3.15
CA PHE A 39 -7.06 -6.83 3.09
C PHE A 39 -6.02 -7.91 3.37
N GLU A 40 -4.83 -7.51 3.83
CA GLU A 40 -3.74 -8.41 4.19
C GLU A 40 -3.12 -9.14 2.99
N ARG A 41 -3.19 -8.53 1.81
CA ARG A 41 -2.51 -9.05 0.63
C ARG A 41 -1.12 -8.42 0.55
N THR A 42 -0.12 -9.25 0.34
CA THR A 42 1.27 -8.79 0.25
C THR A 42 1.43 -7.78 -0.89
N LEU A 43 2.16 -6.71 -0.62
CA LEU A 43 2.42 -5.67 -1.61
C LEU A 43 3.83 -5.83 -2.17
N TYR A 44 3.94 -5.59 -3.49
CA TYR A 44 5.17 -5.78 -4.24
C TYR A 44 5.57 -4.51 -4.95
N VAL A 45 6.86 -4.39 -5.21
CA VAL A 45 7.42 -3.34 -6.06
C VAL A 45 8.02 -3.99 -7.29
N PHE A 46 8.06 -3.23 -8.37
CA PHE A 46 8.50 -3.69 -9.71
C PHE A 46 9.76 -2.92 -10.07
N ASP A 47 10.86 -3.63 -10.29
CA ASP A 47 12.15 -2.99 -10.54
C ASP A 47 12.14 -2.08 -11.77
N VAL A 48 11.32 -2.41 -12.77
CA VAL A 48 11.23 -1.63 -14.00
C VAL A 48 10.67 -0.22 -13.73
N ASP A 49 9.94 -0.04 -12.63
CA ASP A 49 9.39 1.26 -12.24
C ASP A 49 10.45 2.20 -11.64
N GLN A 50 11.61 1.68 -11.28
CA GLN A 50 12.61 2.50 -10.61
C GLN A 50 13.09 3.62 -11.52
N GLY A 51 13.20 4.82 -10.94
CA GLY A 51 13.67 5.97 -11.68
C GLY A 51 12.65 6.55 -12.63
N SER A 52 11.40 6.10 -12.53
CA SER A 52 10.33 6.57 -13.40
C SER A 52 9.27 7.31 -12.57
N ASN A 53 8.59 8.27 -13.19
CA ASN A 53 7.48 8.97 -12.56
C ASN A 53 6.14 8.29 -12.84
N THR A 54 6.16 7.16 -13.54
CA THR A 54 4.94 6.44 -13.88
C THR A 54 5.18 4.97 -13.67
N SER A 55 4.08 4.24 -13.40
CA SER A 55 4.16 2.79 -13.29
C SER A 55 4.19 2.17 -14.67
N LYS A 56 5.01 1.13 -14.83
CA LYS A 56 5.25 0.49 -16.10
C LYS A 56 4.44 -0.79 -16.29
N CYS A 57 3.87 -1.32 -15.23
CA CYS A 57 3.05 -2.52 -15.31
C CYS A 57 1.64 -2.11 -15.71
N VAL A 58 1.33 -2.26 -16.99
CA VAL A 58 0.05 -1.84 -17.57
C VAL A 58 -0.49 -2.97 -18.43
N ALA A 59 -1.77 -2.85 -18.83
CA ALA A 59 -2.44 -3.82 -19.70
C ALA A 59 -2.37 -5.22 -19.08
N ASP A 60 -1.87 -6.21 -19.84
CA ASP A 60 -1.83 -7.59 -19.35
C ASP A 60 -1.02 -7.74 -18.07
N CYS A 61 0.03 -6.96 -17.93
CA CYS A 61 0.83 -6.98 -16.71
C CYS A 61 -0.03 -6.62 -15.50
N ALA A 62 -0.88 -5.61 -15.64
CA ALA A 62 -1.72 -5.13 -14.54
C ALA A 62 -2.84 -6.11 -14.20
N GLU A 63 -3.13 -7.07 -15.06
CA GLU A 63 -4.10 -8.12 -14.76
C GLU A 63 -3.51 -9.17 -13.83
N VAL A 64 -2.21 -9.40 -13.94
CA VAL A 64 -1.50 -10.35 -13.07
C VAL A 64 -1.01 -9.64 -11.81
N TRP A 65 -0.63 -8.38 -11.94
CA TRP A 65 -0.10 -7.56 -10.86
C TRP A 65 -0.96 -6.32 -10.71
N PRO A 66 -2.15 -6.43 -10.09
CA PRO A 66 -3.04 -5.27 -9.95
C PRO A 66 -2.38 -4.14 -9.16
N PRO A 67 -2.40 -2.93 -9.69
CA PRO A 67 -1.87 -1.78 -8.95
C PRO A 67 -2.77 -1.45 -7.76
N TYR A 68 -2.16 -0.95 -6.70
CA TYR A 68 -2.92 -0.53 -5.52
C TYR A 68 -3.47 0.88 -5.78
N ILE A 69 -4.72 0.94 -6.19
CA ILE A 69 -5.37 2.20 -6.53
C ILE A 69 -5.99 2.82 -5.27
N VAL A 70 -5.80 4.12 -5.11
CA VAL A 70 -6.38 4.85 -3.99
C VAL A 70 -7.19 6.03 -4.53
N THR A 71 -8.09 6.54 -3.69
CA THR A 71 -8.89 7.71 -4.03
C THR A 71 -8.11 8.98 -3.72
N ALA A 72 -8.60 10.12 -4.24
CA ALA A 72 -8.01 11.40 -3.90
C ALA A 72 -8.13 11.69 -2.40
N ALA A 73 -9.24 11.29 -1.78
CA ALA A 73 -9.44 11.49 -0.34
C ALA A 73 -8.42 10.67 0.46
N GLU A 74 -8.19 9.44 0.06
CA GLU A 74 -7.18 8.61 0.70
C GLU A 74 -5.78 9.18 0.52
N ALA A 75 -5.48 9.65 -0.70
CA ALA A 75 -4.19 10.23 -1.00
C ALA A 75 -3.89 11.45 -0.12
N ALA A 76 -4.93 12.22 0.22
CA ALA A 76 -4.77 13.41 1.03
C ALA A 76 -4.35 13.11 2.46
N THR A 77 -4.51 11.88 2.92
CA THR A 77 -4.16 11.48 4.30
C THR A 77 -2.78 10.89 4.41
N LEU A 78 -2.07 10.71 3.30
CA LEU A 78 -0.83 9.96 3.31
C LEU A 78 0.33 10.73 3.94
N GLN A 79 1.20 9.97 4.57
CA GLN A 79 2.44 10.49 5.12
C GLN A 79 3.57 9.55 4.71
N ALA A 80 4.77 10.08 4.60
CA ALA A 80 5.93 9.27 4.27
C ALA A 80 5.99 8.04 5.17
N PRO A 81 6.35 6.87 4.67
CA PRO A 81 6.93 6.61 3.36
C PRO A 81 5.91 6.42 2.23
N LEU A 82 4.61 6.63 2.50
CA LEU A 82 3.56 6.45 1.51
C LEU A 82 3.35 7.72 0.70
N GLY A 83 3.04 7.54 -0.56
CA GLY A 83 2.71 8.62 -1.49
C GLY A 83 1.92 8.06 -2.64
N THR A 84 1.83 8.80 -3.74
CA THR A 84 1.10 8.35 -4.92
C THR A 84 1.84 8.69 -6.20
N VAL A 85 1.51 7.96 -7.26
CA VAL A 85 1.90 8.25 -8.62
C VAL A 85 0.63 8.20 -9.46
N ILE A 86 0.57 9.02 -10.52
CA ILE A 86 -0.57 9.06 -11.42
C ILE A 86 -0.30 8.12 -12.59
N ARG A 87 -1.19 7.14 -12.78
CA ARG A 87 -1.10 6.21 -13.89
C ARG A 87 -1.60 6.87 -15.16
N ALA A 88 -1.30 6.25 -16.32
CA ALA A 88 -1.74 6.78 -17.61
C ALA A 88 -3.25 6.97 -17.69
N ASN A 89 -4.02 6.15 -16.97
CA ASN A 89 -5.48 6.25 -16.93
C ASN A 89 -5.99 7.29 -15.93
N LYS A 90 -5.09 8.11 -15.39
CA LYS A 90 -5.40 9.19 -14.42
C LYS A 90 -5.73 8.69 -13.02
N LYS A 91 -5.66 7.39 -12.76
CA LYS A 91 -5.90 6.87 -11.43
C LYS A 91 -4.66 7.01 -10.57
N LEU A 92 -4.85 7.16 -9.27
CA LEU A 92 -3.75 7.30 -8.32
C LEU A 92 -3.34 5.93 -7.81
N GLN A 93 -2.06 5.63 -7.87
CA GLN A 93 -1.52 4.38 -7.35
C GLN A 93 -0.65 4.68 -6.14
N LEU A 94 -0.86 3.92 -5.06
CA LEU A 94 -0.09 4.07 -3.83
C LEU A 94 1.38 3.72 -4.07
N THR A 95 2.27 4.47 -3.45
CA THR A 95 3.71 4.20 -3.51
C THR A 95 4.27 4.03 -2.10
N TYR A 96 5.37 3.29 -2.03
CA TYR A 96 6.14 3.14 -0.80
C TYR A 96 7.58 3.58 -1.13
N ASN A 97 8.05 4.63 -0.45
CA ASN A 97 9.34 5.26 -0.77
C ASN A 97 9.43 5.61 -2.26
N GLY A 98 8.32 6.09 -2.83
CA GLY A 98 8.27 6.48 -4.24
C GLY A 98 8.10 5.34 -5.22
N ARG A 99 8.05 4.11 -4.76
CA ARG A 99 7.92 2.94 -5.64
C ARG A 99 6.45 2.51 -5.71
N PRO A 100 5.86 2.43 -6.92
CA PRO A 100 4.47 2.00 -7.07
C PRO A 100 4.24 0.60 -6.51
N LEU A 101 3.11 0.41 -5.86
CA LEU A 101 2.77 -0.84 -5.19
C LEU A 101 1.73 -1.63 -5.97
N TYR A 102 1.91 -2.95 -5.96
CA TYR A 102 1.06 -3.90 -6.67
C TYR A 102 0.73 -5.08 -5.75
N THR A 103 -0.36 -5.77 -6.04
CA THR A 103 -0.60 -7.09 -5.45
C THR A 103 -0.33 -8.15 -6.52
N TYR A 104 -0.30 -9.41 -6.11
CA TYR A 104 -0.09 -10.53 -7.03
C TYR A 104 -1.34 -11.41 -7.04
N ILE A 105 -1.84 -11.67 -8.22
CA ILE A 105 -3.13 -12.33 -8.37
C ILE A 105 -3.17 -13.75 -7.77
N LEU A 106 -2.02 -14.42 -7.65
CA LEU A 106 -1.98 -15.77 -7.10
C LEU A 106 -1.77 -15.83 -5.60
N ASP A 107 -1.59 -14.69 -4.94
CA ASP A 107 -1.60 -14.65 -3.49
C ASP A 107 -3.05 -14.67 -3.02
N ARG A 108 -3.41 -15.68 -2.23
CA ARG A 108 -4.81 -15.89 -1.85
C ARG A 108 -5.05 -15.86 -0.36
N GLN A 109 -4.00 -15.91 0.43
CA GLN A 109 -4.11 -15.94 1.88
C GLN A 109 -3.11 -14.99 2.50
N LYS A 110 -3.45 -14.54 3.70
CA LYS A 110 -2.55 -13.72 4.50
C LYS A 110 -1.20 -14.39 4.62
N GLY A 111 -0.15 -13.66 4.32
CA GLY A 111 1.21 -14.18 4.41
C GLY A 111 1.73 -14.81 3.14
N ASP A 112 0.89 -14.99 2.11
CA ASP A 112 1.37 -15.48 0.82
C ASP A 112 2.36 -14.49 0.22
N ASP A 113 3.42 -15.03 -0.39
CA ASP A 113 4.45 -14.21 -1.02
C ASP A 113 4.92 -14.86 -2.32
N HIS A 114 3.98 -15.45 -3.05
CA HIS A 114 4.30 -16.21 -4.26
C HIS A 114 4.88 -15.36 -5.37
N GLY A 115 4.73 -14.05 -5.29
CA GLY A 115 5.24 -13.16 -6.31
C GLY A 115 6.68 -12.74 -6.12
N ASP A 116 7.25 -12.99 -4.94
CA ASP A 116 8.59 -12.49 -4.64
C ASP A 116 9.62 -13.18 -5.52
N GLY A 117 10.46 -12.38 -6.15
CA GLY A 117 11.54 -12.88 -7.00
C GLY A 117 11.12 -13.26 -8.40
N LEU A 118 9.84 -13.15 -8.75
CA LEU A 118 9.41 -13.55 -10.08
C LEU A 118 10.08 -12.70 -11.14
N GLY A 119 10.62 -13.37 -12.14
CA GLY A 119 11.34 -12.72 -13.23
C GLY A 119 12.56 -11.95 -12.78
N GLY A 120 12.92 -12.03 -11.50
CA GLY A 120 14.02 -11.25 -10.92
C GLY A 120 13.68 -9.78 -10.74
N VAL A 121 12.44 -9.35 -11.00
CA VAL A 121 12.07 -7.93 -11.01
C VAL A 121 10.93 -7.58 -10.05
N TRP A 122 10.32 -8.55 -9.38
CA TRP A 122 9.24 -8.33 -8.42
C TRP A 122 9.70 -8.68 -7.02
N HIS A 123 9.42 -7.80 -6.05
CA HIS A 123 9.91 -7.99 -4.68
C HIS A 123 8.89 -7.50 -3.68
N TYR A 124 8.66 -8.27 -2.61
CA TYR A 124 7.87 -7.76 -1.50
C TYR A 124 8.72 -6.74 -0.72
N ILE A 125 8.09 -6.04 0.22
CA ILE A 125 8.76 -5.08 1.07
C ILE A 125 8.83 -5.68 2.46
N GLU A 126 10.04 -5.99 2.90
CA GLU A 126 10.25 -6.57 4.22
C GLU A 126 10.58 -5.47 5.22
N LEU A 127 9.94 -5.52 6.39
CA LEU A 127 10.22 -4.60 7.48
C LEU A 127 11.26 -5.23 8.39
N LYS A 128 12.28 -4.45 8.72
CA LYS A 128 13.39 -4.95 9.54
C LYS A 128 13.51 -4.22 10.84
#